data_cafceea7c0db10a21404bff8e4d84079
#
_entry.id   cafceea7c0db10a21404bff8e4d84079
#
_cell.length_a   1.000
_cell.length_b   1.000
_cell.length_c   1.000
_cell.angle_alpha   90.00
_cell.angle_beta   90.00
_cell.angle_gamma   90.00
#
_symmetry.space_group_name_H-M   'P 1'
#
loop_
_entity.id
_entity.type
_entity.pdbx_description
1 polymer ?
#
loop_
_entity_poly.entity_id
_entity_poly.type
_entity_poly.pdbx_seq_one_letter_code
_entity_poly.pdbx_strand_id
1 'polypeptide(L)'
;AGSGVVGGVYTAIAPTREDALRLSPGLRAQVLVAFGDPLFEGDAGLTARDLRSLKWLDADAAARQGRRFSTNNDALAFFPSRTRRDAGLLCVNHEYVEAELVFAGISADEKARARDRDAWLRANPEAVAWMRAAHGVSVLEVRKSLRGWQVVKGAKATRRITADTPMDIAGPARGAPLMRTVADPTGTRALGTFANCAGGKTPWGTYLTAEENIQDYFGGARSWARASTDEATMRAHRRWPLRERSAYGWDLLDSRFDVRQEPREALRHGWIVEIDPEDPTSTPKKRTALGRFCHEGANTILTKDGRVAAYMGDDTKFEYVYKFVTRDRFDPKVRAANRDLLDHGTLYVARFDADGRGEWLPLVHDENGPLNSRTGFADQAEVVIRCREAADVLGATPMDRPEDVEPSPVSGRVYMALTKNDSRKDERRDFMGREIDLGPNAANPRPRNDFGHIVELIEDGDDAAGTRFAWNVFLLAGDPRNAAARLLTRAEDLAPGSLAREDVFFAGRGDRDDLSPIACPDNLGFDPSGRLWIVTDADTGLIGNNGCFVVPTTGPERGLLKQVLSAPVGAEVCGCEFTPDGKTLFLSIQHPGEGGNVDAPVSHWPDGGGLPARSAVIAVSREDGAPL
;
A
#
# COMPACT_ATOMS: atom_id res chain seq x y z
N ALA A 1 -5.51 21.92 -35.40
CA ALA A 1 -6.70 21.10 -35.47
C ALA A 1 -6.80 20.34 -34.14
N GLY A 2 -7.72 20.76 -33.28
CA GLY A 2 -7.91 20.15 -31.97
C GLY A 2 -8.51 18.77 -32.14
N SER A 3 -7.77 17.74 -31.76
CA SER A 3 -8.35 16.42 -31.52
C SER A 3 -9.10 16.49 -30.20
N GLY A 4 -10.37 16.81 -30.28
CA GLY A 4 -11.27 16.68 -29.15
C GLY A 4 -11.28 15.22 -28.70
N VAL A 5 -11.11 14.98 -27.40
CA VAL A 5 -11.38 13.69 -26.78
C VAL A 5 -12.90 13.44 -26.92
N VAL A 6 -13.26 12.79 -27.99
CA VAL A 6 -14.65 12.33 -28.18
C VAL A 6 -14.74 11.01 -27.41
N GLY A 7 -15.55 11.01 -26.34
CA GLY A 7 -15.89 9.80 -25.61
C GLY A 7 -14.93 9.33 -24.52
N GLY A 8 -14.01 10.16 -24.03
CA GLY A 8 -13.21 9.82 -22.83
C GLY A 8 -12.13 8.75 -23.04
N VAL A 9 -11.76 8.43 -24.26
CA VAL A 9 -10.69 7.46 -24.56
C VAL A 9 -9.37 8.21 -24.75
N TYR A 10 -8.40 7.91 -23.88
CA TYR A 10 -7.04 8.45 -24.01
C TYR A 10 -6.28 7.80 -25.17
N THR A 11 -5.38 8.57 -25.79
CA THR A 11 -4.37 8.02 -26.68
C THR A 11 -3.31 7.34 -25.82
N ALA A 12 -3.13 6.05 -26.00
CA ALA A 12 -2.10 5.31 -25.28
C ALA A 12 -0.70 5.79 -25.66
N ILE A 13 0.20 5.81 -24.66
CA ILE A 13 1.63 5.93 -24.92
C ILE A 13 2.27 4.54 -24.96
N ALA A 14 3.33 4.41 -25.75
CA ALA A 14 4.10 3.18 -25.81
C ALA A 14 4.95 3.03 -24.53
N PRO A 15 5.25 1.80 -24.07
CA PRO A 15 6.23 1.56 -23.04
C PRO A 15 7.57 2.22 -23.39
N THR A 16 8.22 2.81 -22.40
CA THR A 16 9.51 3.49 -22.57
C THR A 16 10.44 3.19 -21.41
N ARG A 17 11.74 3.46 -21.59
CA ARG A 17 12.79 3.39 -20.56
C ARG A 17 13.50 4.73 -20.38
N GLU A 18 12.89 5.80 -20.86
CA GLU A 18 13.44 7.15 -20.71
C GLU A 18 13.36 7.62 -19.26
N ASP A 19 14.38 8.36 -18.84
CA ASP A 19 14.41 8.99 -17.51
C ASP A 19 13.58 10.29 -17.52
N ALA A 20 12.28 10.16 -17.70
CA ALA A 20 11.35 11.27 -17.74
C ALA A 20 9.92 10.82 -17.50
N LEU A 21 9.07 11.73 -17.01
CA LEU A 21 7.63 11.57 -17.10
C LEU A 21 7.20 11.68 -18.57
N ARG A 22 6.49 10.66 -19.06
CA ARG A 22 5.84 10.69 -20.36
C ARG A 22 4.32 10.59 -20.15
N LEU A 23 3.58 11.42 -20.84
CA LEU A 23 2.14 11.55 -20.67
C LEU A 23 1.41 11.35 -21.98
N SER A 24 0.20 10.81 -21.90
CA SER A 24 -0.74 10.81 -23.02
C SER A 24 -0.96 12.23 -23.52
N PRO A 25 -1.08 12.44 -24.86
CA PRO A 25 -1.37 13.76 -25.41
C PRO A 25 -2.60 14.41 -24.77
N GLY A 26 -2.50 15.68 -24.45
CA GLY A 26 -3.54 16.45 -23.77
C GLY A 26 -3.50 16.36 -22.23
N LEU A 27 -2.57 15.60 -21.67
CA LEU A 27 -2.28 15.60 -20.24
C LEU A 27 -1.03 16.42 -19.93
N ARG A 28 -1.02 17.02 -18.76
CA ARG A 28 0.14 17.70 -18.17
C ARG A 28 0.33 17.29 -16.73
N ALA A 29 1.56 17.29 -16.24
CA ALA A 29 1.92 17.01 -14.87
C ALA A 29 2.76 18.13 -14.27
N GLN A 30 2.61 18.31 -12.97
CA GLN A 30 3.34 19.28 -12.16
C GLN A 30 3.91 18.53 -10.95
N VAL A 31 5.19 18.75 -10.62
CA VAL A 31 5.77 18.35 -9.34
C VAL A 31 5.18 19.27 -8.26
N LEU A 32 4.51 18.69 -7.28
CA LEU A 32 3.88 19.42 -6.18
C LEU A 32 4.85 19.59 -5.01
N VAL A 33 5.47 18.52 -4.59
CA VAL A 33 6.41 18.46 -3.46
C VAL A 33 7.36 17.28 -3.67
N ALA A 34 8.62 17.47 -3.33
CA ALA A 34 9.66 16.46 -3.49
C ALA A 34 10.41 16.20 -2.18
N PHE A 35 11.06 15.04 -2.10
CA PHE A 35 11.90 14.67 -0.97
C PHE A 35 12.86 15.80 -0.59
N GLY A 36 12.87 16.16 0.67
CA GLY A 36 13.72 17.19 1.23
C GLY A 36 13.11 18.59 1.25
N ASP A 37 11.96 18.81 0.59
CA ASP A 37 11.31 20.12 0.62
C ASP A 37 10.85 20.47 2.04
N PRO A 38 11.10 21.70 2.53
CA PRO A 38 10.65 22.12 3.85
C PRO A 38 9.15 22.30 3.90
N LEU A 39 8.51 21.86 5.00
CA LEU A 39 7.07 21.99 5.22
C LEU A 39 6.69 23.24 6.02
N PHE A 40 7.66 23.94 6.59
CA PHE A 40 7.46 25.13 7.41
C PHE A 40 8.28 26.31 6.87
N GLU A 41 7.76 27.52 7.04
CA GLU A 41 8.45 28.74 6.63
C GLU A 41 9.75 28.90 7.40
N GLY A 42 10.78 29.33 6.71
CA GLY A 42 12.11 29.59 7.27
C GLY A 42 12.97 28.34 7.49
N ASP A 43 12.43 27.14 7.32
CA ASP A 43 13.22 25.93 7.44
C ASP A 43 14.06 25.69 6.17
N ALA A 44 15.29 25.21 6.36
CA ALA A 44 16.13 24.79 5.25
C ALA A 44 15.66 23.43 4.69
N GLY A 45 15.66 23.30 3.38
CA GLY A 45 15.45 22.03 2.69
C GLY A 45 16.67 21.10 2.77
N LEU A 46 16.50 19.90 2.24
CA LEU A 46 17.57 18.97 1.89
C LEU A 46 17.50 18.77 0.37
N THR A 47 18.43 19.38 -0.35
CA THR A 47 18.40 19.38 -1.82
C THR A 47 19.09 18.13 -2.39
N ALA A 48 18.82 17.81 -3.66
CA ALA A 48 19.54 16.75 -4.36
C ALA A 48 21.06 16.94 -4.36
N ARG A 49 21.52 18.18 -4.33
CA ARG A 49 22.96 18.51 -4.23
C ARG A 49 23.54 18.16 -2.87
N ASP A 50 22.79 18.36 -1.79
CA ASP A 50 23.23 18.05 -0.43
C ASP A 50 23.45 16.54 -0.25
N LEU A 51 22.66 15.70 -0.94
CA LEU A 51 22.79 14.24 -0.86
C LEU A 51 24.15 13.72 -1.32
N ARG A 52 24.91 14.49 -2.12
CA ARG A 52 26.25 14.10 -2.61
C ARG A 52 27.31 14.03 -1.48
N SER A 53 26.96 14.38 -0.26
CA SER A 53 27.85 14.24 0.89
C SER A 53 27.04 13.91 2.14
N LEU A 54 27.70 13.46 3.20
CA LEU A 54 27.08 13.19 4.49
C LEU A 54 27.14 14.39 5.47
N LYS A 55 27.53 15.58 5.01
CA LYS A 55 27.67 16.77 5.87
C LYS A 55 26.37 17.22 6.54
N TRP A 56 25.23 16.90 5.92
CA TRP A 56 23.90 17.21 6.46
C TRP A 56 23.44 16.22 7.55
N LEU A 57 24.10 15.04 7.66
CA LEU A 57 23.78 13.98 8.61
C LEU A 57 24.51 14.21 9.93
N ASP A 58 24.05 15.17 10.70
CA ASP A 58 24.56 15.53 12.02
C ASP A 58 23.55 15.18 13.14
N ALA A 59 23.85 15.54 14.36
CA ALA A 59 23.02 15.25 15.54
C ALA A 59 21.59 15.80 15.45
N ASP A 60 21.35 16.87 14.68
CA ASP A 60 20.04 17.50 14.52
C ASP A 60 19.31 17.06 13.23
N ALA A 61 19.93 16.19 12.43
CA ALA A 61 19.40 15.78 11.13
C ALA A 61 18.00 15.14 11.23
N ALA A 62 17.78 14.28 12.24
CA ALA A 62 16.48 13.65 12.48
C ALA A 62 15.39 14.68 12.82
N ALA A 63 15.71 15.66 13.67
CA ALA A 63 14.77 16.73 14.03
C ALA A 63 14.39 17.56 12.80
N ARG A 64 15.36 17.91 11.96
CA ARG A 64 15.10 18.62 10.71
C ARG A 64 14.25 17.78 9.73
N GLN A 65 14.51 16.47 9.66
CA GLN A 65 13.73 15.57 8.80
C GLN A 65 12.27 15.47 9.24
N GLY A 66 11.98 15.52 10.52
CA GLY A 66 10.62 15.60 11.07
C GLY A 66 9.83 16.85 10.66
N ARG A 67 10.45 17.78 9.92
CA ARG A 67 9.85 19.03 9.42
C ARG A 67 9.93 19.15 7.88
N ARG A 68 10.32 18.08 7.20
CA ARG A 68 10.47 18.03 5.74
C ARG A 68 9.57 16.97 5.14
N PHE A 69 9.21 17.15 3.88
CA PHE A 69 8.67 16.08 3.07
C PHE A 69 9.73 14.99 2.90
N SER A 70 9.33 13.72 3.04
CA SER A 70 10.30 12.64 3.11
C SER A 70 10.43 11.89 1.78
N THR A 71 11.26 10.86 1.78
CA THR A 71 11.53 9.99 0.64
C THR A 71 10.48 8.87 0.54
N ASN A 72 10.53 8.10 -0.54
CA ASN A 72 9.70 6.92 -0.80
C ASN A 72 8.22 7.16 -0.53
N ASN A 73 7.70 8.29 -1.04
CA ASN A 73 6.29 8.59 -0.93
C ASN A 73 5.47 7.59 -1.74
N ASP A 74 4.46 7.02 -1.09
CA ASP A 74 3.58 5.99 -1.61
C ASP A 74 2.14 6.51 -1.68
N ALA A 75 1.17 5.77 -1.17
CA ALA A 75 -0.23 6.16 -1.20
C ALA A 75 -0.47 7.55 -0.61
N LEU A 76 -1.47 8.19 -1.14
CA LEU A 76 -1.88 9.53 -0.73
C LEU A 76 -3.40 9.66 -0.74
N ALA A 77 -3.91 10.59 0.04
CA ALA A 77 -5.33 10.86 0.12
C ALA A 77 -5.59 12.37 0.19
N PHE A 78 -6.55 12.83 -0.60
CA PHE A 78 -6.97 14.22 -0.63
C PHE A 78 -8.28 14.41 0.12
N PHE A 79 -8.30 15.38 1.04
CA PHE A 79 -9.45 15.78 1.82
C PHE A 79 -9.82 17.21 1.43
N PRO A 80 -10.90 17.43 0.66
CA PRO A 80 -11.26 18.76 0.20
C PRO A 80 -11.59 19.69 1.38
N SER A 81 -11.18 20.94 1.28
CA SER A 81 -11.53 21.96 2.29
C SER A 81 -13.04 22.19 2.32
N ARG A 82 -13.59 22.30 3.53
CA ARG A 82 -15.02 22.59 3.72
C ARG A 82 -15.39 24.04 3.40
N THR A 83 -14.39 24.93 3.36
CA THR A 83 -14.58 26.38 3.21
C THR A 83 -14.04 26.92 1.90
N ARG A 84 -13.17 26.17 1.20
CA ARG A 84 -12.51 26.61 -0.05
C ARG A 84 -12.55 25.49 -1.08
N ARG A 85 -13.02 25.80 -2.29
CA ARG A 85 -13.08 24.82 -3.40
C ARG A 85 -11.72 24.52 -4.02
N ASP A 86 -10.75 25.40 -3.86
CA ASP A 86 -9.42 25.37 -4.45
C ASP A 86 -8.35 24.87 -3.46
N ALA A 87 -8.75 24.26 -2.36
CA ALA A 87 -7.84 23.81 -1.30
C ALA A 87 -8.27 22.49 -0.67
N GLY A 88 -7.35 21.86 0.01
CA GLY A 88 -7.58 20.65 0.79
C GLY A 88 -6.36 20.23 1.58
N LEU A 89 -6.51 19.15 2.32
CA LEU A 89 -5.42 18.47 2.99
C LEU A 89 -5.00 17.26 2.17
N LEU A 90 -3.70 17.07 2.04
CA LEU A 90 -3.09 15.90 1.40
C LEU A 90 -2.33 15.13 2.46
N CYS A 91 -2.71 13.88 2.68
CA CYS A 91 -1.93 12.92 3.46
C CYS A 91 -1.11 12.07 2.51
N VAL A 92 0.18 11.90 2.80
CA VAL A 92 1.11 11.15 1.94
C VAL A 92 1.93 10.20 2.81
N ASN A 93 1.91 8.92 2.48
CA ASN A 93 2.76 7.92 3.11
C ASN A 93 4.22 8.08 2.70
N HIS A 94 5.12 7.71 3.63
CA HIS A 94 6.54 7.52 3.38
C HIS A 94 6.90 6.11 3.85
N GLU A 95 7.03 5.19 2.92
CA GLU A 95 7.02 3.76 3.17
C GLU A 95 8.29 3.26 3.85
N TYR A 96 9.44 3.47 3.23
CA TYR A 96 10.75 3.04 3.75
C TYR A 96 11.86 3.97 3.28
N VAL A 97 13.11 3.63 3.56
CA VAL A 97 14.29 4.39 3.10
C VAL A 97 15.24 3.44 2.38
N GLU A 98 15.48 3.71 1.11
CA GLU A 98 16.57 3.11 0.36
C GLU A 98 17.84 3.88 0.63
N ALA A 99 18.69 3.30 1.49
CA ALA A 99 19.88 3.98 1.99
C ALA A 99 20.81 4.45 0.86
N GLU A 100 20.92 3.68 -0.22
CA GLU A 100 21.75 3.99 -1.40
C GLU A 100 21.25 5.19 -2.20
N LEU A 101 19.97 5.49 -2.13
CA LEU A 101 19.38 6.66 -2.81
C LEU A 101 19.42 7.94 -1.95
N VAL A 102 19.83 7.83 -0.68
CA VAL A 102 19.84 8.94 0.27
C VAL A 102 21.23 9.26 0.79
N PHE A 103 22.03 8.25 1.11
CA PHE A 103 23.33 8.43 1.76
C PHE A 103 24.49 8.20 0.78
N ALA A 104 25.33 9.21 0.61
CA ALA A 104 26.56 9.09 -0.18
C ALA A 104 27.48 8.00 0.38
N GLY A 105 28.16 7.27 -0.49
CA GLY A 105 29.11 6.21 -0.12
C GLY A 105 28.46 4.84 0.10
N ILE A 106 27.15 4.68 -0.12
CA ILE A 106 26.48 3.38 -0.04
C ILE A 106 26.41 2.76 -1.45
N SER A 107 26.77 1.47 -1.55
CA SER A 107 26.81 0.75 -2.81
C SER A 107 25.40 0.52 -3.40
N ALA A 108 25.27 0.65 -4.72
CA ALA A 108 24.10 0.21 -5.46
C ALA A 108 23.98 -1.33 -5.51
N ASP A 109 25.09 -2.06 -5.39
CA ASP A 109 25.08 -3.53 -5.34
C ASP A 109 24.50 -4.02 -4.00
N GLU A 110 23.39 -4.77 -4.09
CA GLU A 110 22.66 -5.24 -2.90
C GLU A 110 23.53 -6.10 -1.97
N LYS A 111 24.36 -6.98 -2.52
CA LYS A 111 25.21 -7.86 -1.70
C LYS A 111 26.30 -7.08 -0.98
N ALA A 112 26.94 -6.13 -1.66
CA ALA A 112 27.93 -5.25 -1.06
C ALA A 112 27.29 -4.39 0.03
N ARG A 113 26.12 -3.80 -0.25
CA ARG A 113 25.35 -3.00 0.70
C ARG A 113 24.98 -3.81 1.95
N ALA A 114 24.44 -5.02 1.78
CA ALA A 114 24.09 -5.89 2.90
C ALA A 114 25.29 -6.33 3.73
N ARG A 115 26.46 -6.55 3.09
CA ARG A 115 27.71 -6.90 3.78
C ARG A 115 28.24 -5.75 4.63
N ASP A 116 28.24 -4.54 4.09
CA ASP A 116 28.93 -3.39 4.67
C ASP A 116 28.03 -2.55 5.60
N ARG A 117 26.71 -2.81 5.60
CA ARG A 117 25.66 -2.05 6.31
C ARG A 117 25.98 -1.82 7.79
N ASP A 118 26.33 -2.87 8.52
CA ASP A 118 26.47 -2.78 9.97
C ASP A 118 27.67 -1.90 10.36
N ALA A 119 28.78 -2.02 9.61
CA ALA A 119 29.94 -1.18 9.82
C ALA A 119 29.64 0.29 9.48
N TRP A 120 28.92 0.52 8.38
CA TRP A 120 28.52 1.86 7.96
C TRP A 120 27.61 2.54 9.00
N LEU A 121 26.61 1.81 9.54
CA LEU A 121 25.70 2.33 10.56
C LEU A 121 26.41 2.66 11.87
N ARG A 122 27.38 1.84 12.29
CA ARG A 122 28.19 2.14 13.48
C ARG A 122 29.08 3.38 13.29
N ALA A 123 29.52 3.62 12.07
CA ALA A 123 30.27 4.82 11.72
C ALA A 123 29.39 6.07 11.56
N ASN A 124 28.10 5.89 11.30
CA ASN A 124 27.12 6.96 11.08
C ASN A 124 25.85 6.71 11.95
N PRO A 125 25.97 6.78 13.27
CA PRO A 125 24.89 6.40 14.18
C PRO A 125 23.62 7.28 14.07
N GLU A 126 23.76 8.50 13.57
CA GLU A 126 22.65 9.43 13.32
C GLU A 126 21.69 8.93 12.22
N ALA A 127 22.16 8.02 11.37
CA ALA A 127 21.39 7.54 10.22
C ALA A 127 20.10 6.81 10.64
N VAL A 128 20.14 6.00 11.71
CA VAL A 128 18.94 5.25 12.17
C VAL A 128 17.88 6.21 12.71
N ALA A 129 18.27 7.21 13.50
CA ALA A 129 17.34 8.22 13.98
C ALA A 129 16.75 9.04 12.84
N TRP A 130 17.58 9.39 11.85
CA TRP A 130 17.11 10.08 10.64
C TRP A 130 16.13 9.23 9.85
N MET A 131 16.44 7.94 9.63
CA MET A 131 15.54 7.03 8.93
C MET A 131 14.19 6.88 9.65
N ARG A 132 14.18 6.78 10.99
CA ARG A 132 12.92 6.77 11.75
C ARG A 132 12.10 8.05 11.52
N ALA A 133 12.74 9.21 11.49
CA ALA A 133 12.10 10.48 11.19
C ALA A 133 11.64 10.59 9.71
N ALA A 134 12.25 9.83 8.82
CA ALA A 134 11.93 9.81 7.39
C ALA A 134 10.71 8.93 7.06
N HIS A 135 10.29 8.06 7.96
CA HIS A 135 9.13 7.18 7.79
C HIS A 135 7.81 7.87 8.16
N GLY A 136 6.70 7.19 7.89
CA GLY A 136 5.38 7.55 8.37
C GLY A 136 4.55 8.34 7.37
N VAL A 137 3.97 9.46 7.80
CA VAL A 137 3.00 10.23 7.01
C VAL A 137 3.28 11.72 7.08
N SER A 138 3.19 12.41 5.93
CA SER A 138 3.10 13.87 5.86
C SER A 138 1.64 14.30 5.74
N VAL A 139 1.22 15.28 6.52
CA VAL A 139 -0.06 15.98 6.36
C VAL A 139 0.23 17.40 5.89
N LEU A 140 -0.30 17.75 4.72
CA LEU A 140 -0.02 19.01 4.02
C LEU A 140 -1.33 19.72 3.69
N GLU A 141 -1.37 21.05 3.83
CA GLU A 141 -2.40 21.84 3.14
C GLU A 141 -1.92 22.17 1.73
N VAL A 142 -2.77 21.95 0.74
CA VAL A 142 -2.50 22.30 -0.66
C VAL A 142 -3.57 23.23 -1.20
N ARG A 143 -3.14 24.17 -2.05
CA ARG A 143 -4.04 25.13 -2.71
C ARG A 143 -3.75 25.19 -4.20
N LYS A 144 -4.83 25.31 -4.98
CA LYS A 144 -4.77 25.50 -6.43
C LYS A 144 -4.82 26.98 -6.76
N SER A 145 -3.89 27.42 -7.60
CA SER A 145 -3.82 28.78 -8.16
C SER A 145 -3.79 28.71 -9.68
N LEU A 146 -3.68 29.85 -10.34
CA LEU A 146 -3.45 29.91 -11.79
C LEU A 146 -2.13 29.25 -12.21
N ARG A 147 -1.18 29.12 -11.28
CA ARG A 147 0.11 28.45 -11.51
C ARG A 147 0.10 26.96 -11.18
N GLY A 148 -1.06 26.39 -10.85
CA GLY A 148 -1.23 25.00 -10.43
C GLY A 148 -1.33 24.85 -8.92
N TRP A 149 -1.12 23.62 -8.44
CA TRP A 149 -1.17 23.28 -7.02
C TRP A 149 0.11 23.70 -6.29
N GLN A 150 -0.03 24.12 -5.06
CA GLN A 150 1.08 24.52 -4.20
C GLN A 150 0.84 24.06 -2.76
N VAL A 151 1.92 23.66 -2.08
CA VAL A 151 1.90 23.39 -0.63
C VAL A 151 1.88 24.72 0.12
N VAL A 152 0.99 24.81 1.11
CA VAL A 152 0.94 25.96 2.05
C VAL A 152 1.84 25.61 3.23
N LYS A 153 3.04 26.17 3.26
CA LYS A 153 4.01 25.92 4.33
C LYS A 153 3.51 26.43 5.67
N GLY A 154 3.69 25.64 6.72
CA GLY A 154 3.31 26.03 8.08
C GLY A 154 1.81 26.21 8.29
N ALA A 155 0.97 25.64 7.45
CA ALA A 155 -0.47 25.64 7.68
C ALA A 155 -0.80 24.95 9.01
N LYS A 156 -1.94 25.28 9.60
CA LYS A 156 -2.36 24.76 10.92
C LYS A 156 -2.32 23.22 10.99
N ALA A 157 -2.71 22.54 9.94
CA ALA A 157 -2.78 21.08 9.88
C ALA A 157 -1.44 20.42 9.54
N THR A 158 -0.42 21.17 9.13
CA THR A 158 0.86 20.63 8.69
C THR A 158 1.53 19.88 9.82
N ARG A 159 1.83 18.58 9.60
CA ARG A 159 2.63 17.78 10.52
C ARG A 159 3.28 16.57 9.84
N ARG A 160 4.33 16.07 10.48
CA ARG A 160 4.91 14.77 10.18
C ARG A 160 4.55 13.79 11.30
N ILE A 161 4.08 12.62 10.91
CA ILE A 161 3.90 11.46 11.78
C ILE A 161 5.01 10.48 11.39
N THR A 162 5.78 10.00 12.36
CA THR A 162 7.02 9.25 12.12
C THR A 162 7.03 7.91 12.88
N ALA A 163 8.12 7.17 12.76
CA ALA A 163 8.33 5.94 13.52
C ALA A 163 8.49 6.18 15.05
N ASP A 164 8.55 7.43 15.49
CA ASP A 164 8.68 7.80 16.90
C ASP A 164 7.46 8.58 17.44
N THR A 165 6.44 8.79 16.64
CA THR A 165 5.22 9.50 17.06
C THR A 165 4.40 8.62 18.02
N PRO A 166 4.05 9.09 19.23
CA PRO A 166 3.17 8.33 20.13
C PRO A 166 1.80 8.04 19.52
N MET A 167 1.33 6.82 19.70
CA MET A 167 0.05 6.32 19.17
C MET A 167 -0.72 5.54 20.22
N ASP A 168 -2.04 5.59 20.17
CA ASP A 168 -2.90 4.72 20.96
C ASP A 168 -3.12 3.38 20.22
N ILE A 169 -3.13 2.29 20.96
CA ILE A 169 -3.60 1.00 20.49
C ILE A 169 -5.09 0.93 20.81
N ALA A 170 -5.93 0.69 19.82
CA ALA A 170 -7.38 0.64 19.94
C ALA A 170 -7.93 -0.71 19.44
N GLY A 171 -9.16 -1.05 19.79
CA GLY A 171 -9.79 -2.28 19.35
C GLY A 171 -9.46 -3.51 20.21
N PRO A 172 -9.72 -4.73 19.71
CA PRO A 172 -9.66 -5.97 20.51
C PRO A 172 -8.31 -6.28 21.13
N ALA A 173 -7.20 -5.88 20.48
CA ALA A 173 -5.86 -6.16 20.99
C ALA A 173 -5.37 -5.17 22.04
N ARG A 174 -6.09 -4.06 22.29
CA ARG A 174 -5.71 -3.07 23.29
C ARG A 174 -5.58 -3.73 24.67
N GLY A 175 -4.41 -3.59 25.29
CA GLY A 175 -4.12 -4.13 26.63
C GLY A 175 -3.90 -5.63 26.68
N ALA A 176 -4.00 -6.35 25.57
CA ALA A 176 -3.72 -7.77 25.53
C ALA A 176 -2.29 -8.09 25.99
N PRO A 177 -2.04 -9.23 26.65
CA PRO A 177 -0.69 -9.61 27.11
C PRO A 177 0.36 -9.57 26.00
N LEU A 178 0.02 -10.02 24.79
CA LEU A 178 0.91 -10.02 23.63
C LEU A 178 1.27 -8.60 23.13
N MET A 179 0.51 -7.57 23.52
CA MET A 179 0.77 -6.18 23.15
C MET A 179 1.62 -5.43 24.18
N ARG A 180 1.97 -6.06 25.31
CA ARG A 180 2.73 -5.43 26.39
C ARG A 180 4.22 -5.57 26.16
N THR A 181 4.94 -4.47 26.38
CA THR A 181 6.41 -4.39 26.32
C THR A 181 6.95 -3.83 27.63
N VAL A 182 8.27 -3.83 27.79
CA VAL A 182 8.92 -3.19 28.97
C VAL A 182 8.59 -1.70 29.00
N ALA A 183 8.65 -1.03 27.84
CA ALA A 183 8.34 0.40 27.74
C ALA A 183 6.84 0.72 27.89
N ASP A 184 5.96 -0.22 27.58
CA ASP A 184 4.51 -0.08 27.72
C ASP A 184 3.91 -1.34 28.37
N PRO A 185 3.97 -1.44 29.72
CA PRO A 185 3.43 -2.58 30.43
C PRO A 185 1.90 -2.72 30.33
N THR A 186 1.21 -1.65 29.92
CA THR A 186 -0.24 -1.65 29.75
C THR A 186 -0.69 -2.23 28.41
N GLY A 187 0.15 -2.23 27.39
CA GLY A 187 -0.19 -2.66 26.04
C GLY A 187 -1.21 -1.75 25.34
N THR A 188 -1.22 -0.46 25.68
CA THR A 188 -2.21 0.50 25.21
C THR A 188 -1.64 1.64 24.38
N ARG A 189 -0.31 1.79 24.35
CA ARG A 189 0.40 2.82 23.61
C ARG A 189 1.57 2.24 22.83
N ALA A 190 1.74 2.65 21.60
CA ALA A 190 2.86 2.29 20.75
C ALA A 190 3.64 3.53 20.32
N LEU A 191 4.89 3.34 19.92
CA LEU A 191 5.65 4.38 19.24
C LEU A 191 5.63 4.14 17.73
N GLY A 192 5.08 5.11 17.03
CA GLY A 192 5.27 5.31 15.62
C GLY A 192 4.56 4.36 14.69
N THR A 193 4.74 4.68 13.44
CA THR A 193 4.30 3.92 12.29
C THR A 193 5.39 3.93 11.22
N PHE A 194 5.55 2.84 10.53
CA PHE A 194 6.53 2.65 9.46
C PHE A 194 6.06 1.57 8.50
N ALA A 195 6.76 1.39 7.39
CA ALA A 195 6.31 0.56 6.28
C ALA A 195 4.91 0.97 5.77
N ASN A 196 4.64 2.27 5.74
CA ASN A 196 3.36 2.84 5.34
C ASN A 196 3.25 2.80 3.81
N CYS A 197 2.65 1.74 3.29
CA CYS A 197 2.51 1.48 1.85
C CYS A 197 1.22 2.11 1.33
N ALA A 198 0.14 1.34 1.23
CA ALA A 198 -1.14 1.86 0.77
C ALA A 198 -1.94 2.57 1.90
N GLY A 199 -3.15 2.98 1.61
CA GLY A 199 -3.99 3.72 2.54
C GLY A 199 -5.45 3.68 2.17
N GLY A 200 -6.22 4.61 2.74
CA GLY A 200 -7.63 4.79 2.47
C GLY A 200 -8.21 5.99 3.21
N LYS A 201 -9.47 6.26 2.95
CA LYS A 201 -10.21 7.36 3.59
C LYS A 201 -11.47 6.83 4.25
N THR A 202 -11.83 7.41 5.38
CA THR A 202 -13.12 7.14 6.00
C THR A 202 -14.18 8.14 5.52
N PRO A 203 -15.47 7.78 5.58
CA PRO A 203 -16.55 8.72 5.26
C PRO A 203 -16.60 9.95 6.18
N TRP A 204 -16.02 9.86 7.39
CA TRP A 204 -15.95 11.00 8.32
C TRP A 204 -14.66 11.84 8.18
N GLY A 205 -13.86 11.59 7.16
CA GLY A 205 -12.73 12.45 6.80
C GLY A 205 -11.46 12.21 7.59
N THR A 206 -11.19 10.98 7.98
CA THR A 206 -9.88 10.55 8.50
C THR A 206 -9.12 9.73 7.47
N TYR A 207 -7.80 9.72 7.62
CA TYR A 207 -6.88 8.95 6.80
C TYR A 207 -6.56 7.62 7.47
N LEU A 208 -6.57 6.55 6.68
CA LEU A 208 -6.13 5.22 7.10
C LEU A 208 -4.81 4.91 6.40
N THR A 209 -3.72 4.81 7.15
CA THR A 209 -2.44 4.37 6.61
C THR A 209 -2.17 2.92 6.97
N ALA A 210 -1.61 2.19 6.03
CA ALA A 210 -1.44 0.73 6.12
C ALA A 210 0.02 0.38 6.40
N GLU A 211 0.27 -0.30 7.51
CA GLU A 211 1.59 -0.83 7.85
C GLU A 211 1.78 -2.19 7.17
N GLU A 212 2.79 -2.31 6.32
CA GLU A 212 2.98 -3.49 5.47
C GLU A 212 4.20 -4.33 5.91
N ASN A 213 5.38 -4.10 5.39
CA ASN A 213 6.57 -4.95 5.55
C ASN A 213 7.31 -4.68 6.87
N ILE A 214 6.61 -4.71 7.99
CA ILE A 214 7.17 -4.38 9.31
C ILE A 214 8.24 -5.37 9.76
N GLN A 215 8.22 -6.59 9.27
CA GLN A 215 9.19 -7.64 9.60
C GLN A 215 10.62 -7.27 9.21
N ASP A 216 10.81 -6.39 8.25
CA ASP A 216 12.13 -6.01 7.73
C ASP A 216 12.92 -5.10 8.70
N TYR A 217 12.24 -4.52 9.68
CA TYR A 217 12.84 -3.60 10.66
C TYR A 217 13.42 -4.32 11.89
N PHE A 218 13.01 -5.56 12.15
CA PHE A 218 13.38 -6.32 13.35
C PHE A 218 14.50 -7.30 13.10
N GLY A 219 15.42 -7.42 14.06
CA GLY A 219 16.53 -8.39 14.04
C GLY A 219 16.54 -9.25 15.30
N GLY A 220 17.41 -10.28 15.33
CA GLY A 220 17.60 -11.17 16.48
C GLY A 220 16.51 -12.23 16.70
N ALA A 221 15.58 -12.40 15.76
CA ALA A 221 14.39 -13.23 15.96
C ALA A 221 14.73 -14.71 16.13
N ARG A 222 15.67 -15.24 15.35
CA ARG A 222 16.08 -16.63 15.41
C ARG A 222 16.83 -16.96 16.70
N SER A 223 17.74 -16.08 17.10
CA SER A 223 18.48 -16.21 18.37
C SER A 223 17.54 -16.15 19.56
N TRP A 224 16.59 -15.23 19.55
CA TRP A 224 15.56 -15.16 20.58
C TRP A 224 14.72 -16.44 20.65
N ALA A 225 14.20 -16.93 19.54
CA ALA A 225 13.34 -18.11 19.50
C ALA A 225 14.05 -19.38 20.02
N ARG A 226 15.37 -19.50 19.81
CA ARG A 226 16.16 -20.62 20.35
C ARG A 226 16.35 -20.59 21.87
N ALA A 227 16.35 -19.41 22.45
CA ALA A 227 16.60 -19.21 23.88
C ALA A 227 15.31 -19.00 24.70
N SER A 228 14.19 -18.69 24.04
CA SER A 228 12.94 -18.32 24.69
C SER A 228 12.12 -19.53 25.13
N THR A 229 11.38 -19.35 26.22
CA THR A 229 10.30 -20.22 26.68
C THR A 229 8.92 -19.57 26.54
N ASP A 230 8.85 -18.37 25.95
CA ASP A 230 7.60 -17.66 25.72
C ASP A 230 6.88 -18.20 24.47
N GLU A 231 6.18 -19.31 24.66
CA GLU A 231 5.46 -20.01 23.60
C GLU A 231 4.37 -19.14 22.95
N ALA A 232 3.73 -18.26 23.72
CA ALA A 232 2.66 -17.38 23.21
C ALA A 232 3.23 -16.39 22.19
N THR A 233 4.34 -15.76 22.51
CA THR A 233 5.01 -14.83 21.58
C THR A 233 5.62 -15.56 20.39
N MET A 234 6.24 -16.73 20.61
CA MET A 234 6.75 -17.56 19.49
C MET A 234 5.62 -17.94 18.53
N ARG A 235 4.45 -18.30 19.05
CA ARG A 235 3.28 -18.60 18.24
C ARG A 235 2.81 -17.38 17.45
N ALA A 236 2.77 -16.20 18.08
CA ALA A 236 2.38 -14.96 17.41
C ALA A 236 3.34 -14.54 16.28
N HIS A 237 4.61 -14.92 16.36
CA HIS A 237 5.60 -14.65 15.32
C HIS A 237 5.61 -15.70 14.18
N ARG A 238 5.00 -16.88 14.35
CA ARG A 238 5.14 -18.03 13.46
C ARG A 238 4.86 -17.74 11.98
N ARG A 239 3.84 -16.96 11.71
CA ARG A 239 3.42 -16.61 10.33
C ARG A 239 4.04 -15.32 9.83
N TRP A 240 5.03 -14.77 10.53
CA TRP A 240 5.77 -13.58 10.13
C TRP A 240 7.23 -13.94 9.87
N PRO A 241 7.81 -13.51 8.73
CA PRO A 241 9.18 -13.84 8.37
C PRO A 241 10.19 -12.93 9.08
N LEU A 242 10.13 -12.85 10.42
CA LEU A 242 11.11 -12.10 11.20
C LEU A 242 12.51 -12.69 11.01
N ARG A 243 13.50 -11.82 10.91
CA ARG A 243 14.86 -12.18 10.52
C ARG A 243 15.82 -12.19 11.70
N GLU A 244 16.93 -12.91 11.56
CA GLU A 244 18.07 -12.78 12.47
C GLU A 244 18.79 -11.45 12.25
N ARG A 245 18.84 -10.99 11.02
CA ARG A 245 19.43 -9.72 10.62
C ARG A 245 18.35 -8.88 9.94
N SER A 246 18.00 -7.75 10.53
CA SER A 246 17.00 -6.87 9.91
C SER A 246 17.49 -6.33 8.56
N ALA A 247 16.57 -5.96 7.69
CA ALA A 247 16.95 -5.39 6.39
C ALA A 247 17.62 -4.02 6.55
N TYR A 248 17.15 -3.21 7.50
CA TYR A 248 17.60 -1.82 7.68
C TYR A 248 18.64 -1.61 8.80
N GLY A 249 18.88 -2.62 9.64
CA GLY A 249 19.87 -2.55 10.72
C GLY A 249 19.48 -1.67 11.89
N TRP A 250 18.21 -1.36 12.08
CA TRP A 250 17.75 -0.54 13.20
C TRP A 250 17.99 -1.22 14.57
N ASP A 251 17.92 -2.55 14.59
CA ASP A 251 18.20 -3.40 15.76
C ASP A 251 19.62 -3.22 16.33
N LEU A 252 20.55 -2.72 15.52
CA LEU A 252 21.95 -2.49 15.97
C LEU A 252 22.07 -1.30 16.92
N LEU A 253 21.24 -0.28 16.77
CA LEU A 253 21.36 1.00 17.45
C LEU A 253 20.10 1.35 18.28
N ASP A 254 19.03 0.60 18.12
CA ASP A 254 17.78 0.80 18.86
C ASP A 254 17.24 -0.55 19.34
N SER A 255 17.26 -0.76 20.66
CA SER A 255 16.80 -1.99 21.32
C SER A 255 15.35 -2.32 21.06
N ARG A 256 14.53 -1.33 20.70
CA ARG A 256 13.10 -1.52 20.33
C ARG A 256 12.94 -2.47 19.14
N PHE A 257 13.91 -2.49 18.23
CA PHE A 257 13.89 -3.34 17.03
C PHE A 257 14.70 -4.64 17.19
N ASP A 258 15.24 -4.88 18.37
CA ASP A 258 15.93 -6.13 18.70
C ASP A 258 14.96 -7.08 19.42
N VAL A 259 14.52 -8.14 18.72
CA VAL A 259 13.58 -9.14 19.25
C VAL A 259 14.13 -9.83 20.51
N ARG A 260 15.45 -9.89 20.71
CA ARG A 260 16.06 -10.44 21.92
C ARG A 260 15.80 -9.58 23.16
N GLN A 261 15.59 -8.28 22.96
CA GLN A 261 15.35 -7.32 24.04
C GLN A 261 13.86 -6.97 24.17
N GLU A 262 13.16 -6.78 23.06
CA GLU A 262 11.73 -6.46 23.00
C GLU A 262 11.01 -7.45 22.07
N PRO A 263 10.76 -8.70 22.50
CA PRO A 263 10.20 -9.74 21.64
C PRO A 263 8.78 -9.46 21.14
N ARG A 264 8.03 -8.61 21.82
CA ARG A 264 6.63 -8.29 21.48
C ARG A 264 6.45 -6.98 20.73
N GLU A 265 7.52 -6.19 20.55
CA GLU A 265 7.40 -4.92 19.84
C GLU A 265 6.91 -5.11 18.40
N ALA A 266 7.37 -6.14 17.69
CA ALA A 266 6.91 -6.43 16.34
C ALA A 266 5.39 -6.69 16.24
N LEU A 267 4.74 -7.18 17.32
CA LEU A 267 3.30 -7.41 17.37
C LEU A 267 2.47 -6.12 17.41
N ARG A 268 3.11 -5.00 17.73
CA ARG A 268 2.49 -3.68 17.85
C ARG A 268 2.44 -2.94 16.51
N HIS A 269 2.92 -3.57 15.44
CA HIS A 269 2.98 -3.09 14.08
C HIS A 269 2.41 -4.12 13.10
N GLY A 270 2.06 -3.67 11.90
CA GLY A 270 1.32 -4.45 10.92
C GLY A 270 -0.19 -4.20 11.00
N TRP A 271 -0.58 -3.02 11.43
CA TRP A 271 -1.95 -2.58 11.63
C TRP A 271 -2.36 -1.47 10.67
N ILE A 272 -3.65 -1.19 10.60
CA ILE A 272 -4.14 0.08 10.05
C ILE A 272 -4.08 1.16 11.13
N VAL A 273 -3.55 2.32 10.76
CA VAL A 273 -3.46 3.49 11.64
C VAL A 273 -4.40 4.58 11.13
N GLU A 274 -5.33 5.02 11.99
CA GLU A 274 -6.24 6.12 11.68
C GLU A 274 -5.68 7.44 12.18
N ILE A 275 -5.64 8.41 11.27
CA ILE A 275 -5.10 9.76 11.49
C ILE A 275 -6.20 10.78 11.19
N ASP A 276 -6.44 11.72 12.09
CA ASP A 276 -7.28 12.88 11.80
C ASP A 276 -6.43 13.99 11.16
N PRO A 277 -6.56 14.24 9.85
CA PRO A 277 -5.75 15.24 9.19
C PRO A 277 -6.14 16.68 9.54
N GLU A 278 -7.36 16.90 10.06
CA GLU A 278 -7.83 18.23 10.46
C GLU A 278 -7.34 18.65 11.85
N ASP A 279 -6.97 17.68 12.70
CA ASP A 279 -6.48 17.94 14.05
C ASP A 279 -5.02 17.49 14.23
N PRO A 280 -4.04 18.40 14.07
CA PRO A 280 -2.62 18.08 14.20
C PRO A 280 -2.20 17.72 15.62
N THR A 281 -3.07 17.93 16.62
CA THR A 281 -2.80 17.58 18.02
C THR A 281 -3.38 16.22 18.41
N SER A 282 -4.20 15.62 17.55
CA SER A 282 -4.80 14.31 17.79
C SER A 282 -3.75 13.19 17.83
N THR A 283 -3.96 12.22 18.69
CA THR A 283 -3.13 11.01 18.75
C THR A 283 -3.64 10.01 17.72
N PRO A 284 -2.78 9.56 16.76
CA PRO A 284 -3.16 8.49 15.84
C PRO A 284 -3.49 7.20 16.58
N LYS A 285 -4.35 6.38 15.99
CA LYS A 285 -4.84 5.13 16.62
C LYS A 285 -4.58 3.93 15.72
N LYS A 286 -3.96 2.91 16.28
CA LYS A 286 -3.84 1.60 15.62
C LYS A 286 -5.13 0.84 15.80
N ARG A 287 -5.85 0.60 14.70
CA ARG A 287 -7.20 -0.02 14.66
C ARG A 287 -7.07 -1.53 14.58
N THR A 288 -6.84 -2.19 15.72
CA THR A 288 -6.53 -3.62 15.75
C THR A 288 -7.70 -4.52 15.35
N ALA A 289 -8.94 -4.01 15.34
CA ALA A 289 -10.10 -4.77 14.83
C ALA A 289 -9.98 -5.13 13.34
N LEU A 290 -9.13 -4.41 12.58
CA LEU A 290 -8.92 -4.66 11.16
C LEU A 290 -7.88 -5.76 10.88
N GLY A 291 -7.35 -6.40 11.93
CA GLY A 291 -6.40 -7.52 11.82
C GLY A 291 -4.94 -7.09 11.60
N ARG A 292 -4.02 -8.00 11.89
CA ARG A 292 -2.59 -7.81 11.75
C ARG A 292 -2.03 -8.64 10.59
N PHE A 293 -1.59 -7.96 9.55
CA PHE A 293 -0.95 -8.56 8.36
C PHE A 293 -0.15 -7.48 7.60
N CYS A 294 0.48 -7.82 6.48
CA CYS A 294 1.12 -6.83 5.61
C CYS A 294 0.04 -6.04 4.85
N HIS A 295 -0.45 -4.98 5.47
CA HIS A 295 -1.60 -4.24 4.97
C HIS A 295 -1.29 -3.47 3.67
N GLU A 296 -2.09 -3.78 2.66
CA GLU A 296 -2.23 -3.00 1.44
C GLU A 296 -3.60 -2.33 1.43
N GLY A 297 -3.62 -1.07 1.86
CA GLY A 297 -4.81 -0.24 1.92
C GLY A 297 -5.85 -0.61 2.98
N ALA A 298 -6.83 0.26 3.07
CA ALA A 298 -8.09 0.05 3.77
C ALA A 298 -9.13 0.95 3.09
N ASN A 299 -9.65 0.51 1.97
CA ASN A 299 -10.53 1.30 1.13
C ASN A 299 -11.98 1.12 1.57
N THR A 300 -12.64 2.22 1.92
CA THR A 300 -13.95 2.19 2.54
C THR A 300 -15.09 2.49 1.57
N ILE A 301 -16.23 1.88 1.85
CA ILE A 301 -17.50 2.17 1.19
C ILE A 301 -18.64 2.03 2.22
N LEU A 302 -19.70 2.81 2.05
CA LEU A 302 -20.91 2.67 2.85
C LEU A 302 -21.69 1.44 2.40
N THR A 303 -22.17 0.68 3.38
CA THR A 303 -23.16 -0.36 3.14
C THR A 303 -24.54 0.24 2.93
N LYS A 304 -25.48 -0.53 2.39
CA LYS A 304 -26.84 -0.05 2.16
C LYS A 304 -27.58 0.38 3.43
N ASP A 305 -27.25 -0.23 4.55
CA ASP A 305 -27.82 0.15 5.85
C ASP A 305 -27.02 1.25 6.61
N GLY A 306 -26.01 1.83 5.97
CA GLY A 306 -25.24 2.97 6.50
C GLY A 306 -24.07 2.60 7.40
N ARG A 307 -23.69 1.33 7.48
CA ARG A 307 -22.44 0.92 8.11
C ARG A 307 -21.26 1.17 7.14
N VAL A 308 -20.05 0.93 7.59
CA VAL A 308 -18.83 1.11 6.79
C VAL A 308 -18.15 -0.23 6.58
N ALA A 309 -17.87 -0.56 5.33
CA ALA A 309 -16.99 -1.67 4.97
C ALA A 309 -15.61 -1.13 4.57
N ALA A 310 -14.54 -1.84 4.96
CA ALA A 310 -13.17 -1.57 4.54
C ALA A 310 -12.59 -2.82 3.89
N TYR A 311 -12.08 -2.68 2.67
CA TYR A 311 -11.44 -3.76 1.93
C TYR A 311 -9.92 -3.63 2.03
N MET A 312 -9.23 -4.77 2.21
CA MET A 312 -7.80 -4.81 2.50
C MET A 312 -7.15 -6.01 1.83
N GLY A 313 -5.89 -5.85 1.38
CA GLY A 313 -5.03 -6.93 0.93
C GLY A 313 -3.92 -7.22 1.93
N ASP A 314 -3.44 -8.46 1.98
CA ASP A 314 -2.21 -8.85 2.66
C ASP A 314 -1.15 -9.12 1.61
N ASP A 315 -0.24 -8.17 1.38
CA ASP A 315 0.76 -8.26 0.34
C ASP A 315 1.91 -9.19 0.73
N THR A 316 1.65 -10.46 0.58
CA THR A 316 2.65 -11.52 0.63
C THR A 316 2.16 -12.68 -0.24
N LYS A 317 3.07 -13.37 -0.91
CA LYS A 317 2.72 -14.56 -1.70
C LYS A 317 1.91 -15.53 -0.86
N PHE A 318 0.76 -15.98 -1.40
CA PHE A 318 -0.16 -16.92 -0.76
C PHE A 318 -0.92 -16.39 0.45
N GLU A 319 -0.91 -15.09 0.68
CA GLU A 319 -1.72 -14.46 1.72
C GLU A 319 -3.10 -14.03 1.18
N TYR A 320 -3.88 -13.35 1.97
CA TYR A 320 -5.33 -13.33 1.85
C TYR A 320 -5.90 -11.95 1.58
N VAL A 321 -7.15 -11.92 1.15
CA VAL A 321 -7.96 -10.71 0.99
C VAL A 321 -8.95 -10.63 2.15
N TYR A 322 -9.08 -9.45 2.76
CA TYR A 322 -9.88 -9.21 3.94
C TYR A 322 -10.93 -8.11 3.73
N LYS A 323 -11.97 -8.18 4.52
CA LYS A 323 -13.00 -7.14 4.63
C LYS A 323 -13.37 -6.95 6.09
N PHE A 324 -13.47 -5.70 6.53
CA PHE A 324 -14.03 -5.34 7.82
C PHE A 324 -15.35 -4.60 7.62
N VAL A 325 -16.37 -4.93 8.41
CA VAL A 325 -17.66 -4.22 8.40
C VAL A 325 -17.95 -3.74 9.81
N THR A 326 -18.20 -2.45 9.98
CA THR A 326 -18.49 -1.86 11.27
C THR A 326 -19.80 -2.40 11.85
N ARG A 327 -19.88 -2.52 13.18
CA ARG A 327 -21.12 -2.87 13.89
C ARG A 327 -22.15 -1.75 13.79
N ASP A 328 -21.70 -0.53 14.03
CA ASP A 328 -22.56 0.64 14.10
C ASP A 328 -22.52 1.44 12.79
N ARG A 329 -23.55 2.26 12.60
CA ARG A 329 -23.71 3.09 11.39
C ARG A 329 -22.87 4.35 11.47
N PHE A 330 -22.42 4.81 10.32
CA PHE A 330 -21.81 6.12 10.15
C PHE A 330 -22.84 7.22 10.43
N ASP A 331 -22.46 8.19 11.25
CA ASP A 331 -23.25 9.39 11.49
C ASP A 331 -22.72 10.54 10.59
N PRO A 332 -23.48 10.93 9.55
CA PRO A 332 -23.04 12.01 8.64
C PRO A 332 -23.18 13.41 9.26
N LYS A 333 -23.88 13.55 10.38
CA LYS A 333 -24.17 14.83 11.00
C LYS A 333 -23.19 15.18 12.12
N VAL A 334 -22.72 14.18 12.85
CA VAL A 334 -21.84 14.37 14.01
C VAL A 334 -20.52 13.63 13.79
N ARG A 335 -19.54 14.33 13.24
CA ARG A 335 -18.22 13.75 12.91
C ARG A 335 -17.59 13.02 14.11
N ALA A 336 -17.66 13.62 15.30
CA ALA A 336 -17.07 13.05 16.51
C ALA A 336 -17.74 11.74 16.96
N ALA A 337 -18.97 11.45 16.55
CA ALA A 337 -19.64 10.18 16.87
C ALA A 337 -18.98 8.98 16.18
N ASN A 338 -18.21 9.23 15.13
CA ASN A 338 -17.58 8.18 14.32
C ASN A 338 -16.15 7.82 14.78
N ARG A 339 -15.63 8.48 15.81
CA ARG A 339 -14.21 8.38 16.22
C ARG A 339 -13.76 6.95 16.55
N ASP A 340 -14.67 6.13 17.05
CA ASP A 340 -14.37 4.76 17.49
C ASP A 340 -15.11 3.70 16.66
N LEU A 341 -15.63 4.09 15.50
CA LEU A 341 -16.44 3.23 14.63
C LEU A 341 -15.66 1.98 14.18
N LEU A 342 -14.37 2.13 13.92
CA LEU A 342 -13.48 1.06 13.47
C LEU A 342 -12.99 0.13 14.59
N ASP A 343 -13.37 0.36 15.84
CA ASP A 343 -13.05 -0.53 16.96
C ASP A 343 -14.04 -1.69 17.11
N HIS A 344 -15.24 -1.55 16.52
CA HIS A 344 -16.33 -2.49 16.69
C HIS A 344 -16.90 -2.91 15.33
N GLY A 345 -16.84 -4.20 15.08
CA GLY A 345 -17.33 -4.78 13.83
C GLY A 345 -16.84 -6.19 13.64
N THR A 346 -16.98 -6.69 12.43
CA THR A 346 -16.57 -8.04 12.05
C THR A 346 -15.52 -7.99 10.96
N LEU A 347 -14.39 -8.64 11.21
CA LEU A 347 -13.36 -8.89 10.23
C LEU A 347 -13.67 -10.20 9.51
N TYR A 348 -13.53 -10.20 8.19
CA TYR A 348 -13.72 -11.34 7.31
C TYR A 348 -12.49 -11.59 6.46
N VAL A 349 -12.32 -12.84 6.05
CA VAL A 349 -11.34 -13.24 5.03
C VAL A 349 -12.06 -13.93 3.86
N ALA A 350 -11.57 -13.73 2.65
CA ALA A 350 -12.20 -14.22 1.44
C ALA A 350 -11.83 -15.68 1.13
N ARG A 351 -12.87 -16.49 0.77
CA ARG A 351 -12.73 -17.75 0.07
C ARG A 351 -13.33 -17.60 -1.33
N PHE A 352 -12.56 -17.91 -2.34
CA PHE A 352 -12.97 -17.90 -3.74
C PHE A 352 -13.22 -19.34 -4.21
N ASP A 353 -14.44 -19.63 -4.62
CA ASP A 353 -14.85 -20.96 -5.09
C ASP A 353 -14.68 -21.05 -6.62
N ALA A 354 -14.39 -22.26 -7.11
CA ALA A 354 -14.08 -22.48 -8.52
C ALA A 354 -15.27 -22.22 -9.48
N ASP A 355 -16.47 -22.15 -8.95
CA ASP A 355 -17.70 -21.86 -9.73
C ASP A 355 -17.95 -20.34 -9.93
N GLY A 356 -17.01 -19.49 -9.49
CA GLY A 356 -17.13 -18.04 -9.59
C GLY A 356 -17.97 -17.40 -8.49
N ARG A 357 -18.23 -18.14 -7.43
CA ARG A 357 -18.83 -17.66 -6.18
C ARG A 357 -17.74 -17.52 -5.13
N GLY A 358 -18.07 -16.91 -4.02
CA GLY A 358 -17.18 -16.83 -2.87
C GLY A 358 -17.92 -16.46 -1.62
N GLU A 359 -17.20 -16.50 -0.52
CA GLU A 359 -17.74 -16.24 0.82
C GLU A 359 -16.74 -15.46 1.66
N TRP A 360 -17.26 -14.51 2.41
CA TRP A 360 -16.54 -13.82 3.47
C TRP A 360 -16.65 -14.62 4.78
N LEU A 361 -15.56 -15.21 5.21
CA LEU A 361 -15.47 -16.06 6.39
C LEU A 361 -15.16 -15.19 7.62
N PRO A 362 -16.00 -15.21 8.68
CA PRO A 362 -15.82 -14.33 9.82
C PRO A 362 -14.63 -14.75 10.70
N LEU A 363 -13.73 -13.82 10.98
CA LEU A 363 -12.59 -13.96 11.88
C LEU A 363 -13.04 -13.54 13.31
N VAL A 364 -13.86 -14.36 13.91
CA VAL A 364 -14.50 -14.10 15.23
C VAL A 364 -14.17 -15.24 16.17
N HIS A 365 -13.67 -14.88 17.37
CA HIS A 365 -13.54 -15.85 18.46
C HIS A 365 -14.90 -16.27 18.98
N ASP A 366 -15.15 -17.58 18.95
CA ASP A 366 -16.38 -18.20 19.49
C ASP A 366 -16.05 -19.63 19.92
N GLU A 367 -16.28 -19.97 21.18
CA GLU A 367 -16.00 -21.32 21.72
C GLU A 367 -16.80 -22.42 21.00
N ASN A 368 -17.92 -22.09 20.36
CA ASN A 368 -18.73 -22.99 19.54
C ASN A 368 -18.41 -22.89 18.04
N GLY A 369 -17.57 -21.94 17.64
CA GLY A 369 -17.14 -21.70 16.27
C GLY A 369 -15.79 -22.36 15.93
N PRO A 370 -15.26 -22.10 14.73
CA PRO A 370 -13.98 -22.65 14.30
C PRO A 370 -12.76 -22.01 14.98
N LEU A 371 -12.86 -20.76 15.44
CA LEU A 371 -11.79 -20.03 16.13
C LEU A 371 -12.07 -19.97 17.62
N ASN A 372 -11.54 -20.94 18.37
CA ASN A 372 -11.80 -21.12 19.79
C ASN A 372 -10.52 -21.57 20.53
N SER A 373 -10.61 -21.78 21.84
CA SER A 373 -9.46 -22.18 22.65
C SER A 373 -8.89 -23.54 22.25
N ARG A 374 -9.71 -24.47 21.76
CA ARG A 374 -9.25 -25.80 21.27
C ARG A 374 -8.52 -25.70 19.94
N THR A 375 -8.85 -24.73 19.11
CA THR A 375 -8.14 -24.46 17.85
C THR A 375 -7.01 -23.44 18.03
N GLY A 376 -6.67 -23.08 19.27
CA GLY A 376 -5.47 -22.33 19.62
C GLY A 376 -5.65 -20.81 19.75
N PHE A 377 -6.90 -20.32 19.86
CA PHE A 377 -7.20 -18.91 20.06
C PHE A 377 -7.95 -18.71 21.38
N ALA A 378 -7.35 -17.98 22.32
CA ALA A 378 -7.92 -17.76 23.64
C ALA A 378 -9.03 -16.70 23.64
N ASP A 379 -8.94 -15.71 22.76
CA ASP A 379 -9.86 -14.57 22.68
C ASP A 379 -9.79 -13.87 21.32
N GLN A 380 -10.58 -12.81 21.15
CA GLN A 380 -10.57 -12.02 19.92
C GLN A 380 -9.25 -11.28 19.70
N ALA A 381 -8.54 -10.91 20.76
CA ALA A 381 -7.23 -10.29 20.64
C ALA A 381 -6.24 -11.23 19.93
N GLU A 382 -6.20 -12.51 20.30
CA GLU A 382 -5.36 -13.48 19.60
C GLU A 382 -5.78 -13.71 18.14
N VAL A 383 -7.07 -13.69 17.84
CA VAL A 383 -7.58 -13.82 16.46
C VAL A 383 -7.03 -12.68 15.59
N VAL A 384 -7.11 -11.44 16.05
CA VAL A 384 -6.63 -10.30 15.23
C VAL A 384 -5.10 -10.20 15.19
N ILE A 385 -4.39 -10.54 16.27
CA ILE A 385 -2.92 -10.55 16.30
C ILE A 385 -2.36 -11.67 15.41
N ARG A 386 -2.97 -12.86 15.48
CA ARG A 386 -2.61 -14.04 14.69
C ARG A 386 -3.53 -14.22 13.48
N CYS A 387 -3.87 -13.13 12.85
CA CYS A 387 -4.88 -13.04 11.81
C CYS A 387 -4.62 -14.01 10.63
N ARG A 388 -3.37 -14.13 10.19
CA ARG A 388 -2.98 -15.07 9.13
C ARG A 388 -3.25 -16.53 9.50
N GLU A 389 -2.92 -16.93 10.74
CA GLU A 389 -3.21 -18.29 11.22
C GLU A 389 -4.71 -18.54 11.37
N ALA A 390 -5.46 -17.54 11.82
CA ALA A 390 -6.91 -17.63 11.91
C ALA A 390 -7.54 -17.81 10.52
N ALA A 391 -7.05 -17.08 9.52
CA ALA A 391 -7.47 -17.21 8.13
C ALA A 391 -7.11 -18.59 7.55
N ASP A 392 -5.92 -19.12 7.88
CA ASP A 392 -5.53 -20.49 7.52
C ASP A 392 -6.57 -21.51 8.03
N VAL A 393 -6.98 -21.38 9.29
CA VAL A 393 -7.96 -22.29 9.93
C VAL A 393 -9.31 -22.24 9.24
N LEU A 394 -9.75 -21.07 8.80
CA LEU A 394 -11.03 -20.90 8.12
C LEU A 394 -11.04 -21.41 6.66
N GLY A 395 -9.89 -21.69 6.09
CA GLY A 395 -9.79 -22.15 4.70
C GLY A 395 -9.90 -21.03 3.67
N ALA A 396 -9.33 -19.86 3.98
CA ALA A 396 -9.20 -18.76 3.04
C ALA A 396 -8.40 -19.15 1.79
N THR A 397 -8.65 -18.47 0.67
CA THR A 397 -7.97 -18.76 -0.60
C THR A 397 -6.61 -18.04 -0.65
N PRO A 398 -5.48 -18.79 -0.78
CA PRO A 398 -4.16 -18.18 -0.98
C PRO A 398 -4.09 -17.45 -2.32
N MET A 399 -3.66 -16.19 -2.29
CA MET A 399 -3.67 -15.26 -3.42
C MET A 399 -2.25 -14.92 -3.92
N ASP A 400 -2.17 -14.30 -5.08
CA ASP A 400 -0.93 -13.86 -5.74
C ASP A 400 -0.52 -12.46 -5.29
N ARG A 401 -0.11 -12.31 -4.03
CA ARG A 401 0.24 -11.01 -3.42
C ARG A 401 -0.88 -9.99 -3.61
N PRO A 402 -1.92 -10.01 -2.75
CA PRO A 402 -2.97 -9.01 -2.78
C PRO A 402 -2.41 -7.63 -2.43
N GLU A 403 -2.43 -6.76 -3.42
CA GLU A 403 -2.13 -5.34 -3.25
C GLU A 403 -3.41 -4.57 -2.92
N ASP A 404 -3.72 -3.52 -3.63
CA ASP A 404 -4.90 -2.71 -3.36
C ASP A 404 -6.21 -3.45 -3.67
N VAL A 405 -7.20 -3.22 -2.83
CA VAL A 405 -8.56 -3.76 -2.97
C VAL A 405 -9.53 -2.58 -2.90
N GLU A 406 -10.02 -2.13 -4.05
CA GLU A 406 -10.70 -0.85 -4.20
C GLU A 406 -12.16 -1.04 -4.63
N PRO A 407 -13.14 -0.58 -3.83
CA PRO A 407 -14.53 -0.54 -4.24
C PRO A 407 -14.81 0.65 -5.17
N SER A 408 -15.51 0.39 -6.28
CA SER A 408 -15.96 1.45 -7.17
C SER A 408 -17.01 2.34 -6.47
N PRO A 409 -16.80 3.65 -6.40
CA PRO A 409 -17.79 4.55 -5.81
C PRO A 409 -19.05 4.70 -6.67
N VAL A 410 -19.00 4.24 -7.91
CA VAL A 410 -20.13 4.33 -8.87
C VAL A 410 -20.94 3.04 -8.89
N SER A 411 -20.29 1.87 -9.01
CA SER A 411 -20.97 0.58 -9.16
C SER A 411 -21.03 -0.25 -7.87
N GLY A 412 -20.19 0.05 -6.87
CA GLY A 412 -20.02 -0.78 -5.67
C GLY A 412 -19.24 -2.07 -5.91
N ARG A 413 -18.89 -2.41 -7.16
CA ARG A 413 -18.03 -3.56 -7.46
C ARG A 413 -16.64 -3.33 -6.92
N VAL A 414 -16.00 -4.40 -6.49
CA VAL A 414 -14.68 -4.35 -5.87
C VAL A 414 -13.64 -4.92 -6.82
N TYR A 415 -12.54 -4.21 -6.98
CA TYR A 415 -11.41 -4.62 -7.82
C TYR A 415 -10.20 -4.84 -6.94
N MET A 416 -9.50 -5.95 -7.16
CA MET A 416 -8.29 -6.26 -6.40
C MET A 416 -7.11 -6.54 -7.33
N ALA A 417 -5.99 -5.91 -7.03
CA ALA A 417 -4.73 -6.14 -7.70
C ALA A 417 -4.02 -7.33 -7.07
N LEU A 418 -3.68 -8.33 -7.90
CA LEU A 418 -2.85 -9.47 -7.58
C LEU A 418 -1.56 -9.28 -8.37
N THR A 419 -0.51 -8.81 -7.69
CA THR A 419 0.61 -8.19 -8.42
C THR A 419 1.56 -9.19 -9.05
N LYS A 420 1.86 -10.30 -8.36
CA LYS A 420 2.87 -11.27 -8.84
C LYS A 420 2.93 -12.49 -7.94
N ASN A 421 3.12 -13.68 -8.51
CA ASN A 421 3.53 -14.87 -7.76
C ASN A 421 4.19 -15.91 -8.69
N ASP A 422 5.47 -16.07 -8.57
CA ASP A 422 6.28 -17.01 -9.37
C ASP A 422 6.47 -18.40 -8.72
N SER A 423 5.81 -18.65 -7.56
CA SER A 423 6.12 -19.78 -6.68
C SER A 423 4.93 -20.70 -6.43
N ARG A 424 3.88 -20.65 -7.27
CA ARG A 424 2.73 -21.55 -7.12
C ARG A 424 3.08 -22.96 -7.54
N LYS A 425 3.31 -23.82 -6.57
CA LYS A 425 3.53 -25.27 -6.74
C LYS A 425 3.66 -26.03 -5.43
N ASP A 426 3.91 -25.32 -4.33
CA ASP A 426 4.19 -25.94 -3.03
C ASP A 426 2.95 -25.90 -2.14
N GLU A 427 2.91 -26.75 -1.15
CA GLU A 427 1.91 -26.73 -0.09
C GLU A 427 2.48 -26.06 1.17
N ARG A 428 1.60 -25.56 2.00
CA ARG A 428 1.87 -25.10 3.36
C ARG A 428 1.06 -25.93 4.35
N ARG A 429 1.51 -25.99 5.58
CA ARG A 429 0.71 -26.54 6.67
C ARG A 429 0.30 -25.43 7.63
N ASP A 430 -0.95 -25.47 8.05
CA ASP A 430 -1.39 -24.60 9.14
C ASP A 430 -0.75 -25.05 10.47
N PHE A 431 -0.96 -24.28 11.53
CA PHE A 431 -0.37 -24.60 12.84
C PHE A 431 -0.93 -25.87 13.48
N MET A 432 -2.04 -26.42 12.98
CA MET A 432 -2.62 -27.72 13.37
C MET A 432 -2.13 -28.87 12.49
N GLY A 433 -1.23 -28.60 11.54
CA GLY A 433 -0.66 -29.59 10.64
C GLY A 433 -1.52 -29.93 9.41
N ARG A 434 -2.63 -29.19 9.17
CA ARG A 434 -3.48 -29.40 7.98
C ARG A 434 -2.82 -28.78 6.75
N GLU A 435 -2.95 -29.46 5.63
CA GLU A 435 -2.41 -28.98 4.36
C GLU A 435 -3.22 -27.80 3.81
N ILE A 436 -2.51 -26.79 3.29
CA ILE A 436 -3.04 -25.68 2.54
C ILE A 436 -2.46 -25.77 1.14
N ASP A 437 -3.31 -25.97 0.15
CA ASP A 437 -2.92 -26.04 -1.26
C ASP A 437 -2.47 -24.65 -1.75
N LEU A 438 -1.22 -24.55 -2.19
CA LEU A 438 -0.63 -23.35 -2.77
C LEU A 438 -0.49 -23.44 -4.29
N GLY A 439 -1.06 -24.44 -4.91
CA GLY A 439 -1.14 -24.56 -6.36
C GLY A 439 -2.04 -23.49 -7.00
N PRO A 440 -2.08 -23.46 -8.34
CA PRO A 440 -3.04 -22.61 -9.04
C PRO A 440 -4.48 -22.92 -8.63
N ASN A 441 -5.30 -21.87 -8.55
CA ASN A 441 -6.72 -21.99 -8.28
C ASN A 441 -7.51 -21.08 -9.24
N ALA A 442 -8.83 -21.15 -9.22
CA ALA A 442 -9.65 -20.40 -10.16
C ALA A 442 -9.41 -18.89 -10.12
N ALA A 443 -9.20 -18.32 -8.93
CA ALA A 443 -8.94 -16.89 -8.76
C ALA A 443 -7.47 -16.50 -9.03
N ASN A 444 -6.56 -17.48 -9.05
CA ASN A 444 -5.12 -17.31 -9.30
C ASN A 444 -4.68 -18.40 -10.29
N PRO A 445 -5.02 -18.25 -11.58
CA PRO A 445 -5.00 -19.35 -12.53
C PRO A 445 -3.62 -19.70 -13.07
N ARG A 446 -2.62 -18.81 -12.94
CA ARG A 446 -1.31 -18.99 -13.52
C ARG A 446 -0.39 -19.80 -12.59
N PRO A 447 0.23 -20.88 -13.04
CA PRO A 447 1.27 -21.60 -12.27
C PRO A 447 2.47 -20.70 -11.94
N ARG A 448 2.81 -19.79 -12.85
CA ARG A 448 3.79 -18.73 -12.69
C ARG A 448 3.19 -17.42 -13.15
N ASN A 449 2.94 -16.52 -12.22
CA ASN A 449 2.31 -15.23 -12.46
C ASN A 449 3.33 -14.09 -12.32
N ASP A 450 4.10 -13.87 -13.38
CA ASP A 450 5.14 -12.81 -13.38
C ASP A 450 4.55 -11.41 -13.63
N PHE A 451 3.38 -11.32 -14.24
CA PHE A 451 2.78 -10.06 -14.67
C PHE A 451 1.62 -9.58 -13.79
N GLY A 452 1.00 -10.47 -13.03
CA GLY A 452 -0.15 -10.14 -12.21
C GLY A 452 -1.49 -10.19 -12.95
N HIS A 453 -2.55 -9.89 -12.19
CA HIS A 453 -3.91 -9.84 -12.71
C HIS A 453 -4.81 -9.02 -11.78
N ILE A 454 -6.03 -8.73 -12.25
CA ILE A 454 -7.05 -8.03 -11.46
C ILE A 454 -8.30 -8.89 -11.41
N VAL A 455 -8.83 -9.09 -10.20
CA VAL A 455 -10.10 -9.77 -9.93
C VAL A 455 -11.19 -8.73 -9.66
N GLU A 456 -12.34 -8.91 -10.28
CA GLU A 456 -13.57 -8.14 -10.02
C GLU A 456 -14.47 -8.97 -9.12
N LEU A 457 -14.97 -8.36 -8.06
CA LEU A 457 -15.88 -8.97 -7.09
C LEU A 457 -17.19 -8.20 -7.03
N ILE A 458 -18.30 -8.92 -7.00
CA ILE A 458 -19.66 -8.38 -6.95
C ILE A 458 -20.31 -8.92 -5.68
N GLU A 459 -20.53 -8.06 -4.70
CA GLU A 459 -21.19 -8.43 -3.45
C GLU A 459 -22.63 -8.87 -3.69
N ASP A 460 -23.11 -9.87 -2.98
CA ASP A 460 -24.50 -10.28 -3.02
C ASP A 460 -25.43 -9.13 -2.62
N GLY A 461 -26.43 -8.89 -3.44
CA GLY A 461 -27.36 -7.77 -3.24
C GLY A 461 -26.76 -6.40 -3.54
N ASP A 462 -25.59 -6.32 -4.20
CA ASP A 462 -24.84 -5.07 -4.41
C ASP A 462 -24.62 -4.32 -3.08
N ASP A 463 -24.33 -5.04 -2.00
CA ASP A 463 -24.17 -4.50 -0.65
C ASP A 463 -22.87 -4.97 -0.02
N ALA A 464 -22.01 -4.03 0.33
CA ALA A 464 -20.74 -4.31 1.00
C ALA A 464 -20.89 -4.98 2.38
N ALA A 465 -22.09 -5.01 2.96
CA ALA A 465 -22.41 -5.81 4.15
C ALA A 465 -22.63 -7.30 3.85
N GLY A 466 -22.70 -7.69 2.58
CA GLY A 466 -22.90 -9.07 2.16
C GLY A 466 -21.80 -10.01 2.65
N THR A 467 -22.17 -11.27 2.90
CA THR A 467 -21.22 -12.32 3.31
C THR A 467 -20.88 -13.28 2.18
N ARG A 468 -21.49 -13.10 1.02
CA ARG A 468 -21.22 -13.85 -0.20
C ARG A 468 -21.05 -12.91 -1.38
N PHE A 469 -20.36 -13.39 -2.40
CA PHE A 469 -20.09 -12.61 -3.61
C PHE A 469 -19.99 -13.51 -4.84
N ALA A 470 -20.14 -12.91 -6.01
CA ALA A 470 -19.66 -13.44 -7.28
C ALA A 470 -18.34 -12.76 -7.64
N TRP A 471 -17.52 -13.42 -8.43
CA TRP A 471 -16.24 -12.88 -8.88
C TRP A 471 -15.87 -13.37 -10.27
N ASN A 472 -15.02 -12.63 -10.93
CA ASN A 472 -14.33 -13.07 -12.14
C ASN A 472 -12.94 -12.44 -12.22
N VAL A 473 -12.09 -12.96 -13.07
CA VAL A 473 -10.82 -12.30 -13.42
C VAL A 473 -11.15 -11.22 -14.45
N PHE A 474 -10.94 -9.96 -14.08
CA PHE A 474 -11.24 -8.81 -14.94
C PHE A 474 -10.14 -8.56 -15.97
N LEU A 475 -8.86 -8.70 -15.56
CA LEU A 475 -7.70 -8.43 -16.39
C LEU A 475 -6.59 -9.42 -16.07
N LEU A 476 -6.07 -10.11 -17.10
CA LEU A 476 -4.80 -10.82 -17.02
C LEU A 476 -3.70 -9.91 -17.59
N ALA A 477 -2.77 -9.48 -16.73
CA ALA A 477 -1.68 -8.60 -17.15
C ALA A 477 -0.62 -9.34 -17.99
N GLY A 478 0.10 -8.58 -18.81
CA GLY A 478 1.12 -9.06 -19.73
C GLY A 478 1.22 -8.17 -20.97
N ASP A 479 1.96 -8.63 -21.97
CA ASP A 479 1.98 -8.01 -23.28
C ASP A 479 1.13 -8.83 -24.27
N PRO A 480 -0.04 -8.35 -24.68
CA PRO A 480 -0.94 -9.09 -25.57
C PRO A 480 -0.35 -9.39 -26.95
N ARG A 481 0.68 -8.66 -27.36
CA ARG A 481 1.37 -8.85 -28.65
C ARG A 481 2.55 -9.82 -28.57
N ASN A 482 3.04 -10.11 -27.37
CA ASN A 482 4.16 -11.01 -27.16
C ASN A 482 3.69 -12.47 -27.09
N ALA A 483 4.17 -13.33 -27.98
CA ALA A 483 3.80 -14.74 -28.01
C ALA A 483 4.15 -15.49 -26.71
N ALA A 484 5.30 -15.17 -26.10
CA ALA A 484 5.69 -15.78 -24.83
C ALA A 484 4.75 -15.38 -23.68
N ALA A 485 4.36 -14.10 -23.61
CA ALA A 485 3.36 -13.65 -22.64
C ALA A 485 1.97 -14.27 -22.89
N ARG A 486 1.61 -14.47 -24.16
CA ARG A 486 0.37 -15.18 -24.52
C ARG A 486 0.37 -16.64 -24.05
N LEU A 487 1.50 -17.32 -24.11
CA LEU A 487 1.62 -18.70 -23.61
C LEU A 487 1.35 -18.80 -22.11
N LEU A 488 1.71 -17.77 -21.34
CA LEU A 488 1.43 -17.70 -19.90
C LEU A 488 -0.02 -17.34 -19.57
N THR A 489 -0.84 -17.00 -20.58
CA THR A 489 -2.19 -16.44 -20.40
C THR A 489 -3.23 -17.05 -21.31
N ARG A 490 -3.00 -18.25 -21.87
CA ARG A 490 -4.00 -18.92 -22.69
C ARG A 490 -5.21 -19.34 -21.84
N ALA A 491 -6.39 -19.30 -22.43
CA ALA A 491 -7.62 -19.68 -21.72
C ALA A 491 -7.56 -21.11 -21.15
N GLU A 492 -6.89 -22.02 -21.84
CA GLU A 492 -6.68 -23.40 -21.39
C GLU A 492 -5.78 -23.51 -20.15
N ASP A 493 -4.94 -22.51 -19.88
CA ASP A 493 -4.07 -22.48 -18.70
C ASP A 493 -4.79 -21.97 -17.45
N LEU A 494 -6.01 -21.45 -17.61
CA LEU A 494 -6.84 -21.03 -16.48
C LEU A 494 -7.38 -22.24 -15.73
N ALA A 495 -7.47 -22.11 -14.40
CA ALA A 495 -8.01 -23.16 -13.57
C ALA A 495 -9.43 -23.60 -14.02
N PRO A 496 -9.75 -24.89 -13.94
CA PRO A 496 -11.10 -25.37 -14.22
C PRO A 496 -12.15 -24.64 -13.39
N GLY A 497 -13.28 -24.29 -13.99
CA GLY A 497 -14.37 -23.56 -13.34
C GLY A 497 -14.20 -22.05 -13.23
N SER A 498 -13.07 -21.50 -13.69
CA SER A 498 -12.89 -20.06 -13.80
C SER A 498 -13.99 -19.45 -14.68
N LEU A 499 -14.69 -18.44 -14.16
CA LEU A 499 -15.71 -17.71 -14.92
C LEU A 499 -15.07 -16.89 -16.04
N ALA A 500 -15.83 -16.68 -17.10
CA ALA A 500 -15.48 -15.77 -18.18
C ALA A 500 -14.04 -15.98 -18.72
N ARG A 501 -13.61 -17.24 -18.85
CA ARG A 501 -12.27 -17.60 -19.34
C ARG A 501 -11.91 -16.92 -20.66
N GLU A 502 -12.89 -16.74 -21.53
CA GLU A 502 -12.75 -16.07 -22.81
C GLU A 502 -12.77 -14.53 -22.67
N ASP A 503 -13.53 -14.02 -21.69
CA ASP A 503 -13.75 -12.59 -21.50
C ASP A 503 -12.64 -11.89 -20.71
N VAL A 504 -11.87 -12.64 -19.89
CA VAL A 504 -10.86 -12.07 -19.00
C VAL A 504 -9.46 -12.03 -19.62
N PHE A 505 -9.29 -12.58 -20.79
CA PHE A 505 -7.99 -12.65 -21.42
C PHE A 505 -7.57 -11.26 -21.92
N PHE A 506 -6.52 -10.69 -21.30
CA PHE A 506 -6.08 -9.31 -21.53
C PHE A 506 -7.24 -8.30 -21.51
N ALA A 507 -7.87 -8.16 -20.37
CA ALA A 507 -8.99 -7.26 -20.13
C ALA A 507 -10.29 -7.57 -20.93
N GLY A 508 -10.43 -8.80 -21.39
CA GLY A 508 -11.65 -9.26 -22.08
C GLY A 508 -11.83 -8.72 -23.51
N ARG A 509 -10.76 -8.20 -24.13
CA ARG A 509 -10.85 -7.64 -25.49
C ARG A 509 -10.37 -8.64 -26.53
N GLY A 510 -11.13 -8.77 -27.62
CA GLY A 510 -10.76 -9.57 -28.79
C GLY A 510 -9.66 -8.93 -29.62
N ASP A 511 -9.71 -7.61 -29.79
CA ASP A 511 -8.66 -6.82 -30.45
C ASP A 511 -7.57 -6.47 -29.44
N ARG A 512 -6.47 -7.21 -29.50
CA ARG A 512 -5.33 -7.07 -28.58
C ARG A 512 -4.32 -6.04 -29.01
N ASP A 513 -4.34 -5.63 -30.28
CA ASP A 513 -3.41 -4.63 -30.81
C ASP A 513 -3.70 -3.23 -30.26
N ASP A 514 -4.94 -3.01 -29.78
CA ASP A 514 -5.38 -1.75 -29.19
C ASP A 514 -5.19 -1.68 -27.67
N LEU A 515 -4.66 -2.72 -27.04
CA LEU A 515 -4.41 -2.79 -25.60
C LEU A 515 -2.97 -2.43 -25.25
N SER A 516 -2.79 -1.63 -24.22
CA SER A 516 -1.47 -1.39 -23.63
C SER A 516 -0.98 -2.62 -22.87
N PRO A 517 0.30 -3.01 -22.99
CA PRO A 517 0.89 -3.99 -22.09
C PRO A 517 1.01 -3.43 -20.68
N ILE A 518 0.80 -4.27 -19.67
CA ILE A 518 0.87 -3.92 -18.26
C ILE A 518 1.50 -5.05 -17.46
N ALA A 519 2.26 -4.72 -16.42
CA ALA A 519 2.84 -5.69 -15.49
C ALA A 519 2.74 -5.18 -14.06
N CYS A 520 2.48 -6.11 -13.13
CA CYS A 520 2.48 -5.90 -11.69
C CYS A 520 1.58 -4.73 -11.26
N PRO A 521 0.26 -4.84 -11.46
CA PRO A 521 -0.68 -3.86 -10.94
C PRO A 521 -0.56 -3.80 -9.42
N ASP A 522 -0.60 -2.60 -8.88
CA ASP A 522 -0.37 -2.33 -7.46
C ASP A 522 -1.53 -1.50 -6.89
N ASN A 523 -1.40 -0.17 -6.78
CA ASN A 523 -2.52 0.64 -6.33
C ASN A 523 -3.59 0.82 -7.41
N LEU A 524 -4.81 0.96 -6.96
CA LEU A 524 -6.00 1.17 -7.76
C LEU A 524 -6.70 2.46 -7.35
N GLY A 525 -7.49 3.01 -8.25
CA GLY A 525 -8.35 4.14 -7.95
C GLY A 525 -9.45 4.28 -9.01
N PHE A 526 -10.46 5.07 -8.70
CA PHE A 526 -11.54 5.36 -9.62
C PHE A 526 -11.65 6.85 -9.87
N ASP A 527 -11.81 7.22 -11.13
CA ASP A 527 -12.27 8.57 -11.43
C ASP A 527 -13.78 8.71 -11.15
N PRO A 528 -14.30 9.93 -11.09
CA PRO A 528 -15.72 10.15 -10.82
C PRO A 528 -16.69 9.51 -11.83
N SER A 529 -16.19 9.14 -13.01
CA SER A 529 -17.00 8.43 -14.03
C SER A 529 -17.05 6.92 -13.83
N GLY A 530 -16.23 6.36 -12.91
CA GLY A 530 -16.17 4.95 -12.60
C GLY A 530 -15.18 4.14 -13.44
N ARG A 531 -14.26 4.80 -14.17
CA ARG A 531 -13.14 4.08 -14.81
C ARG A 531 -12.11 3.71 -13.75
N LEU A 532 -11.56 2.51 -13.89
CA LEU A 532 -10.48 2.03 -13.04
C LEU A 532 -9.14 2.60 -13.51
N TRP A 533 -8.39 3.17 -12.59
CA TRP A 533 -7.01 3.61 -12.80
C TRP A 533 -6.08 2.69 -12.04
N ILE A 534 -5.00 2.28 -12.70
CA ILE A 534 -4.06 1.26 -12.22
C ILE A 534 -2.66 1.85 -12.29
N VAL A 535 -1.92 1.78 -11.20
CA VAL A 535 -0.50 2.09 -11.16
C VAL A 535 0.31 0.82 -10.93
N THR A 536 1.59 0.83 -11.30
CA THR A 536 2.39 -0.39 -11.36
C THR A 536 3.69 -0.29 -10.57
N ASP A 537 4.10 -1.45 -10.03
CA ASP A 537 5.40 -1.69 -9.40
C ASP A 537 6.03 -2.96 -10.00
N ALA A 538 6.48 -2.86 -11.25
CA ALA A 538 7.11 -3.97 -11.96
C ALA A 538 8.63 -3.81 -12.03
N ASP A 539 9.32 -4.94 -12.06
CA ASP A 539 10.72 -4.96 -12.43
C ASP A 539 10.91 -4.35 -13.83
N THR A 540 11.83 -3.41 -13.99
CA THR A 540 12.04 -2.61 -15.21
C THR A 540 12.33 -3.44 -16.47
N GLY A 541 12.67 -4.72 -16.31
CA GLY A 541 12.93 -5.63 -17.41
C GLY A 541 11.70 -6.19 -18.12
N LEU A 542 10.51 -6.14 -17.50
CA LEU A 542 9.32 -6.83 -18.01
C LEU A 542 8.67 -6.11 -19.20
N ILE A 543 8.32 -4.84 -19.05
CA ILE A 543 7.60 -4.09 -20.09
C ILE A 543 8.24 -2.73 -20.39
N GLY A 544 8.93 -2.14 -19.44
CA GLY A 544 9.49 -0.80 -19.48
C GLY A 544 9.39 -0.17 -18.11
N ASN A 545 9.46 1.16 -18.02
CA ASN A 545 9.26 1.89 -16.78
C ASN A 545 7.82 1.71 -16.28
N ASN A 546 7.64 1.78 -14.97
CA ASN A 546 6.33 1.76 -14.35
C ASN A 546 5.46 2.94 -14.80
N GLY A 547 4.16 2.79 -14.68
CA GLY A 547 3.26 3.79 -15.22
C GLY A 547 1.88 3.81 -14.58
N CYS A 548 1.03 4.63 -15.18
CA CYS A 548 -0.39 4.74 -14.84
C CYS A 548 -1.23 4.40 -16.05
N PHE A 549 -2.29 3.63 -15.80
CA PHE A 549 -3.17 3.06 -16.82
C PHE A 549 -4.62 3.38 -16.47
N VAL A 550 -5.46 3.45 -17.49
CA VAL A 550 -6.91 3.61 -17.30
C VAL A 550 -7.66 2.57 -18.11
N VAL A 551 -8.72 2.03 -17.53
CA VAL A 551 -9.56 1.01 -18.15
C VAL A 551 -11.03 1.23 -17.78
N PRO A 552 -11.95 1.35 -18.77
CA PRO A 552 -13.37 1.35 -18.50
C PRO A 552 -13.83 0.00 -17.93
N THR A 553 -14.68 0.05 -16.91
CA THR A 553 -15.21 -1.14 -16.22
C THR A 553 -16.60 -1.55 -16.71
N THR A 554 -17.25 -0.69 -17.49
CA THR A 554 -18.61 -0.90 -18.03
C THR A 554 -18.71 -0.37 -19.45
N GLY A 555 -19.81 -0.71 -20.13
CA GLY A 555 -20.11 -0.23 -21.48
C GLY A 555 -19.30 -0.92 -22.58
N PRO A 556 -19.43 -0.43 -23.84
CA PRO A 556 -18.77 -1.04 -25.00
C PRO A 556 -17.24 -0.99 -24.91
N GLU A 557 -16.68 -0.04 -24.16
CA GLU A 557 -15.24 0.13 -23.97
C GLU A 557 -14.69 -0.63 -22.76
N ARG A 558 -15.50 -1.43 -22.05
CA ARG A 558 -15.06 -2.28 -20.95
C ARG A 558 -13.83 -3.08 -21.33
N GLY A 559 -12.77 -2.98 -20.53
CA GLY A 559 -11.52 -3.68 -20.74
C GLY A 559 -10.55 -3.01 -21.72
N LEU A 560 -10.88 -1.84 -22.29
CA LEU A 560 -9.97 -1.10 -23.15
C LEU A 560 -8.88 -0.40 -22.33
N LEU A 561 -7.82 -1.13 -22.01
CA LEU A 561 -6.70 -0.68 -21.19
C LEU A 561 -5.76 0.23 -21.97
N LYS A 562 -5.50 1.43 -21.46
CA LYS A 562 -4.58 2.42 -22.05
C LYS A 562 -3.56 2.91 -21.03
N GLN A 563 -2.28 2.86 -21.38
CA GLN A 563 -1.24 3.53 -20.60
C GLN A 563 -1.28 5.04 -20.87
N VAL A 564 -1.36 5.83 -19.83
CA VAL A 564 -1.48 7.30 -19.90
C VAL A 564 -0.28 8.03 -19.31
N LEU A 565 0.54 7.35 -18.53
CA LEU A 565 1.76 7.90 -17.94
C LEU A 565 2.83 6.83 -17.84
N SER A 566 4.08 7.23 -18.10
CA SER A 566 5.29 6.47 -17.80
C SER A 566 6.18 7.28 -16.86
N ALA A 567 6.69 6.61 -15.82
CA ALA A 567 7.54 7.21 -14.80
C ALA A 567 9.01 7.29 -15.24
N PRO A 568 9.86 8.07 -14.54
CA PRO A 568 11.31 8.03 -14.70
C PRO A 568 11.90 6.65 -14.39
N VAL A 569 13.16 6.44 -14.78
CA VAL A 569 13.90 5.19 -14.53
C VAL A 569 13.91 4.82 -13.05
N GLY A 570 13.61 3.57 -12.77
CA GLY A 570 13.66 2.97 -11.44
C GLY A 570 12.50 3.36 -10.52
N ALA A 571 11.60 4.24 -10.96
CA ALA A 571 10.46 4.65 -10.14
C ALA A 571 9.33 3.62 -10.17
N GLU A 572 8.67 3.51 -9.04
CA GLU A 572 7.32 2.98 -8.89
C GLU A 572 6.31 4.12 -9.01
N VAL A 573 5.10 3.85 -9.48
CA VAL A 573 3.99 4.81 -9.45
C VAL A 573 2.97 4.34 -8.42
N CYS A 574 2.61 5.22 -7.49
CA CYS A 574 1.68 4.91 -6.41
C CYS A 574 0.54 5.92 -6.34
N GLY A 575 -0.52 5.58 -5.64
CA GLY A 575 -1.66 6.45 -5.42
C GLY A 575 -2.80 6.17 -6.38
N CYS A 576 -3.33 7.13 -7.03
CA CYS A 576 -4.55 7.32 -7.82
C CYS A 576 -5.61 8.07 -7.02
N GLU A 577 -5.28 9.26 -6.55
CA GLU A 577 -6.20 10.09 -5.78
C GLU A 577 -6.71 11.25 -6.60
N PHE A 578 -8.01 11.26 -6.86
CA PHE A 578 -8.69 12.32 -7.61
C PHE A 578 -9.24 13.41 -6.70
N THR A 579 -9.20 14.64 -7.18
CA THR A 579 -10.05 15.68 -6.60
C THR A 579 -11.53 15.37 -6.89
N PRO A 580 -12.46 15.84 -6.03
CA PRO A 580 -13.89 15.52 -6.21
C PRO A 580 -14.48 15.96 -7.57
N ASP A 581 -13.92 16.98 -8.20
CA ASP A 581 -14.32 17.45 -9.53
C ASP A 581 -13.67 16.64 -10.67
N GLY A 582 -12.83 15.65 -10.34
CA GLY A 582 -12.12 14.82 -11.31
C GLY A 582 -11.07 15.55 -12.15
N LYS A 583 -10.75 16.80 -11.86
CA LYS A 583 -9.85 17.63 -12.69
C LYS A 583 -8.38 17.48 -12.36
N THR A 584 -8.06 16.89 -11.22
CA THR A 584 -6.69 16.62 -10.80
C THR A 584 -6.57 15.20 -10.27
N LEU A 585 -5.53 14.50 -10.74
CA LEU A 585 -5.08 13.23 -10.21
C LEU A 585 -3.74 13.47 -9.50
N PHE A 586 -3.67 13.16 -8.22
CA PHE A 586 -2.42 13.13 -7.47
C PHE A 586 -1.83 11.72 -7.56
N LEU A 587 -0.54 11.64 -7.87
CA LEU A 587 0.24 10.42 -7.91
C LEU A 587 1.56 10.60 -7.17
N SER A 588 2.07 9.54 -6.59
CA SER A 588 3.43 9.45 -6.07
C SER A 588 4.36 8.82 -7.11
N ILE A 589 5.52 9.44 -7.29
CA ILE A 589 6.66 8.87 -8.02
C ILE A 589 7.65 8.43 -6.95
N GLN A 590 7.61 7.15 -6.63
CA GLN A 590 8.38 6.55 -5.54
C GLN A 590 9.75 6.11 -6.07
N HIS A 591 10.79 6.31 -5.28
CA HIS A 591 12.18 5.89 -5.50
C HIS A 591 12.72 5.97 -6.95
N PRO A 592 12.56 7.10 -7.68
CA PRO A 592 13.23 7.24 -8.97
C PRO A 592 14.72 7.02 -8.78
N GLY A 593 15.34 6.27 -9.70
CA GLY A 593 16.75 5.93 -9.61
C GLY A 593 17.07 4.64 -8.88
N GLU A 594 16.07 3.84 -8.47
CA GLU A 594 16.30 2.49 -7.95
C GLU A 594 17.18 1.68 -8.90
N GLY A 595 18.14 0.93 -8.33
CA GLY A 595 19.19 0.23 -9.09
C GLY A 595 20.46 1.04 -9.29
N GLY A 596 20.45 2.35 -8.97
CA GLY A 596 21.63 3.21 -8.84
C GLY A 596 21.90 3.59 -7.39
N ASN A 597 22.69 4.64 -7.19
CA ASN A 597 22.93 5.24 -5.88
C ASN A 597 23.21 6.75 -6.01
N VAL A 598 23.41 7.42 -4.87
CA VAL A 598 23.73 8.86 -4.85
C VAL A 598 24.98 9.20 -5.67
N ASP A 599 26.00 8.35 -5.60
CA ASP A 599 27.30 8.61 -6.23
C ASP A 599 27.30 8.30 -7.74
N ALA A 600 26.44 7.39 -8.18
CA ALA A 600 26.26 7.02 -9.59
C ALA A 600 24.77 6.87 -9.91
N PRO A 601 24.03 7.98 -9.97
CA PRO A 601 22.59 7.95 -10.15
C PRO A 601 22.21 7.48 -11.57
N VAL A 602 21.20 6.62 -11.68
CA VAL A 602 20.62 6.15 -12.95
C VAL A 602 19.38 6.96 -13.35
N SER A 603 18.87 7.79 -12.45
CA SER A 603 17.86 8.80 -12.73
C SER A 603 18.28 10.14 -12.14
N HIS A 604 17.88 11.21 -12.80
CA HIS A 604 18.13 12.59 -12.38
C HIS A 604 16.82 13.37 -12.16
N TRP A 605 15.71 12.67 -12.18
CA TRP A 605 14.40 13.28 -12.00
C TRP A 605 14.14 13.66 -10.53
N PRO A 606 13.46 14.78 -10.20
CA PRO A 606 12.92 15.79 -11.11
C PRO A 606 13.88 16.94 -11.43
N ASP A 607 15.03 17.04 -10.77
CA ASP A 607 15.89 18.23 -10.81
C ASP A 607 16.80 18.28 -12.05
N GLY A 608 17.10 17.14 -12.67
CA GLY A 608 17.99 17.09 -13.83
C GLY A 608 19.45 17.38 -13.49
N GLY A 609 20.24 17.79 -14.48
CA GLY A 609 21.60 18.31 -14.28
C GLY A 609 22.60 17.33 -13.67
N GLY A 610 22.42 16.02 -13.83
CA GLY A 610 23.27 14.98 -13.23
C GLY A 610 23.13 14.86 -11.71
N LEU A 611 22.12 15.46 -11.10
CA LEU A 611 21.86 15.36 -9.66
C LEU A 611 21.23 14.01 -9.31
N PRO A 612 21.39 13.51 -8.05
CA PRO A 612 20.65 12.37 -7.56
C PRO A 612 19.14 12.58 -7.67
N ALA A 613 18.40 11.53 -7.97
CA ALA A 613 16.95 11.58 -8.07
C ALA A 613 16.29 11.79 -6.71
N ARG A 614 15.08 12.35 -6.73
CA ARG A 614 14.24 12.53 -5.54
C ARG A 614 12.82 12.07 -5.82
N SER A 615 12.24 11.31 -4.89
CA SER A 615 10.82 10.98 -4.95
C SER A 615 9.95 12.26 -4.79
N ALA A 616 8.78 12.25 -5.40
CA ALA A 616 7.90 13.42 -5.38
C ALA A 616 6.43 13.04 -5.57
N VAL A 617 5.54 13.92 -5.16
CA VAL A 617 4.13 13.92 -5.56
C VAL A 617 3.96 14.77 -6.80
N ILE A 618 3.22 14.25 -7.77
CA ILE A 618 2.83 15.00 -8.96
C ILE A 618 1.32 15.21 -9.00
N ALA A 619 0.90 16.31 -9.62
CA ALA A 619 -0.48 16.61 -9.93
C ALA A 619 -0.68 16.54 -11.45
N VAL A 620 -1.52 15.62 -11.91
CA VAL A 620 -1.84 15.41 -13.32
C VAL A 620 -3.19 16.06 -13.63
N SER A 621 -3.30 16.73 -14.73
CA SER A 621 -4.54 17.35 -15.21
C SER A 621 -4.59 17.39 -16.73
N ARG A 622 -5.77 17.63 -17.28
CA ARG A 622 -5.92 17.88 -18.71
C ARG A 622 -5.52 19.31 -19.07
N GLU A 623 -4.93 19.50 -20.22
CA GLU A 623 -4.53 20.81 -20.73
C GLU A 623 -5.74 21.70 -21.00
N ASP A 624 -6.87 21.12 -21.40
CA ASP A 624 -8.14 21.84 -21.66
C ASP A 624 -8.94 22.16 -20.39
N GLY A 625 -8.48 21.69 -19.21
CA GLY A 625 -9.12 21.94 -17.92
C GLY A 625 -10.40 21.13 -17.67
N ALA A 626 -10.74 20.18 -18.54
CA ALA A 626 -11.84 19.25 -18.33
C ALA A 626 -11.48 18.18 -17.25
N PRO A 627 -12.44 17.47 -16.69
CA PRO A 627 -12.16 16.28 -15.87
C PRO A 627 -11.36 15.23 -16.65
N LEU A 628 -10.50 14.51 -15.92
CA LEU A 628 -9.69 13.39 -16.42
C LEU A 628 -10.54 12.23 -16.89
#